data_7ffe47ddf449bdb9d2bfb18ea4157ad9
#
_entry.id   7ffe47ddf449bdb9d2bfb18ea4157ad9
#
_cell.length_a   1.000
_cell.length_b   1.000
_cell.length_c   1.000
_cell.angle_alpha   90.00
_cell.angle_beta   90.00
_cell.angle_gamma   90.00
#
_symmetry.space_group_name_H-M   'P 1'
#
loop_
_entity.id
_entity.type
_entity.pdbx_description
1 polymer ?
#
loop_
_entity_poly.entity_id
_entity_poly.type
_entity_poly.pdbx_seq_one_letter_code
_entity_poly.pdbx_strand_id
1 'polypeptide(L)'
;MKKIKIGILGAGRGVDIATNLMLLDCEIVAICDFNEERLNNALKKLPDDIATFHDFDTFIEHKMDAVVLANYFHEHAPYAIKCFKKGIHVFCECISNGTMAEGVELIRAYEKSSSIYMLAENYPQMIFNREMKKVCDGGTLGKIVYAEGEYNHPVPRESVDFNKTCIYFEKHWRNFLPRSYYITHSLAPLMWSTGATPKRV
;
A
#
# COMPACT_ATOMS: atom_id res chain seq x y z
N MET A 1 -16.58 -6.42 20.32
CA MET A 1 -15.50 -5.38 20.35
C MET A 1 -15.95 -4.19 19.50
N LYS A 2 -15.43 -3.00 19.74
CA LYS A 2 -15.72 -1.82 18.87
C LYS A 2 -14.99 -2.04 17.55
N LYS A 3 -15.69 -1.91 16.42
CA LYS A 3 -15.07 -2.00 15.09
C LYS A 3 -14.08 -0.86 14.86
N ILE A 4 -13.01 -1.13 14.14
CA ILE A 4 -12.04 -0.11 13.71
C ILE A 4 -12.63 0.63 12.53
N LYS A 5 -12.75 1.96 12.63
CA LYS A 5 -13.26 2.83 11.57
C LYS A 5 -12.16 3.18 10.58
N ILE A 6 -12.37 2.85 9.32
CA ILE A 6 -11.34 2.96 8.27
C ILE A 6 -11.84 3.87 7.15
N GLY A 7 -11.01 4.84 6.79
CA GLY A 7 -11.12 5.62 5.56
C GLY A 7 -10.25 5.03 4.45
N ILE A 8 -10.70 5.17 3.21
CA ILE A 8 -10.00 4.65 2.02
C ILE A 8 -9.58 5.83 1.14
N LEU A 9 -8.30 5.98 0.86
CA LEU A 9 -7.78 6.88 -0.18
C LEU A 9 -7.44 6.07 -1.43
N GLY A 10 -8.12 6.35 -2.53
CA GLY A 10 -7.97 5.66 -3.81
C GLY A 10 -9.07 4.62 -4.06
N ALA A 11 -10.00 4.95 -4.95
CA ALA A 11 -11.18 4.13 -5.28
C ALA A 11 -10.91 2.98 -6.28
N GLY A 12 -9.66 2.75 -6.63
CA GLY A 12 -9.20 1.58 -7.39
C GLY A 12 -8.83 0.42 -6.46
N ARG A 13 -7.55 0.21 -6.25
CA ARG A 13 -7.01 -0.84 -5.37
C ARG A 13 -7.55 -0.76 -3.93
N GLY A 14 -7.85 0.45 -3.45
CA GLY A 14 -8.42 0.66 -2.13
C GLY A 14 -9.75 -0.07 -1.90
N VAL A 15 -10.58 -0.20 -2.95
CA VAL A 15 -11.86 -0.94 -2.85
C VAL A 15 -11.63 -2.43 -2.64
N ASP A 16 -10.64 -3.03 -3.31
CA ASP A 16 -10.33 -4.45 -3.10
C ASP A 16 -9.83 -4.70 -1.68
N ILE A 17 -9.07 -3.77 -1.12
CA ILE A 17 -8.62 -3.83 0.28
C ILE A 17 -9.82 -3.65 1.22
N ALA A 18 -10.68 -2.66 0.96
CA ALA A 18 -11.87 -2.38 1.77
C ALA A 18 -12.80 -3.60 1.86
N THR A 19 -13.08 -4.27 0.74
CA THR A 19 -13.92 -5.47 0.71
C THR A 19 -13.35 -6.61 1.55
N ASN A 20 -12.03 -6.76 1.60
CA ASN A 20 -11.39 -7.74 2.49
C ASN A 20 -11.44 -7.29 3.97
N LEU A 21 -11.25 -6.00 4.26
CA LEU A 21 -11.32 -5.48 5.62
C LEU A 21 -12.73 -5.61 6.23
N MET A 22 -13.78 -5.52 5.41
CA MET A 22 -15.16 -5.75 5.86
C MET A 22 -15.42 -7.20 6.33
N LEU A 23 -14.58 -8.16 5.96
CA LEU A 23 -14.64 -9.53 6.48
C LEU A 23 -14.00 -9.67 7.87
N LEU A 24 -13.36 -8.63 8.36
CA LEU A 24 -12.74 -8.52 9.67
C LEU A 24 -13.55 -7.58 10.58
N ASP A 25 -13.08 -7.31 11.78
CA ASP A 25 -13.73 -6.37 12.72
C ASP A 25 -13.48 -4.89 12.32
N CYS A 26 -13.69 -4.56 11.03
CA CYS A 26 -13.51 -3.23 10.47
C CYS A 26 -14.82 -2.67 9.94
N GLU A 27 -14.95 -1.34 9.96
CA GLU A 27 -16.05 -0.55 9.42
C GLU A 27 -15.47 0.47 8.44
N ILE A 28 -15.86 0.41 7.16
CA ILE A 28 -15.45 1.41 6.19
C ILE A 28 -16.39 2.60 6.32
N VAL A 29 -15.86 3.75 6.71
CA VAL A 29 -16.66 4.94 7.04
C VAL A 29 -16.51 6.07 6.02
N ALA A 30 -15.45 6.06 5.21
CA ALA A 30 -15.20 7.10 4.22
C ALA A 30 -14.38 6.58 3.06
N ILE A 31 -14.57 7.17 1.87
CA ILE A 31 -13.74 6.96 0.69
C ILE A 31 -13.41 8.29 0.02
N CYS A 32 -12.17 8.42 -0.47
CA CYS A 32 -11.69 9.59 -1.18
C CYS A 32 -11.03 9.18 -2.50
N ASP A 33 -11.46 9.80 -3.60
CA ASP A 33 -10.77 9.77 -4.89
C ASP A 33 -11.16 11.05 -5.67
N PHE A 34 -10.23 11.63 -6.42
CA PHE A 34 -10.53 12.80 -7.24
C PHE A 34 -11.39 12.45 -8.48
N ASN A 35 -11.47 11.18 -8.85
CA ASN A 35 -12.19 10.71 -10.03
C ASN A 35 -13.61 10.24 -9.64
N GLU A 36 -14.61 11.01 -10.08
CA GLU A 36 -16.04 10.77 -9.81
C GLU A 36 -16.52 9.40 -10.29
N GLU A 37 -16.09 8.99 -11.49
CA GLU A 37 -16.51 7.70 -12.04
C GLU A 37 -15.99 6.52 -11.20
N ARG A 38 -14.74 6.64 -10.71
CA ARG A 38 -14.18 5.64 -9.80
C ARG A 38 -14.92 5.59 -8.48
N LEU A 39 -15.26 6.74 -7.90
CA LEU A 39 -16.06 6.80 -6.68
C LEU A 39 -17.42 6.13 -6.88
N ASN A 40 -18.12 6.48 -7.95
CA ASN A 40 -19.42 5.89 -8.28
C ASN A 40 -19.36 4.37 -8.49
N ASN A 41 -18.27 3.86 -9.08
CA ASN A 41 -18.06 2.43 -9.22
C ASN A 41 -17.67 1.75 -7.89
N ALA A 42 -16.93 2.43 -7.03
CA ALA A 42 -16.58 1.95 -5.69
C ALA A 42 -17.81 1.80 -4.79
N LEU A 43 -18.71 2.78 -4.81
CA LEU A 43 -19.94 2.79 -4.00
C LEU A 43 -20.86 1.60 -4.29
N LYS A 44 -20.81 1.01 -5.49
CA LYS A 44 -21.55 -0.22 -5.81
C LYS A 44 -21.09 -1.46 -5.01
N LYS A 45 -19.92 -1.39 -4.37
CA LYS A 45 -19.30 -2.50 -3.63
C LYS A 45 -19.11 -2.22 -2.15
N LEU A 46 -19.37 -0.99 -1.72
CA LEU A 46 -19.18 -0.52 -0.35
C LEU A 46 -20.54 -0.25 0.31
N PRO A 47 -20.61 -0.07 1.64
CA PRO A 47 -21.83 0.27 2.33
C PRO A 47 -22.48 1.56 1.81
N ASP A 48 -23.83 1.63 1.83
CA ASP A 48 -24.58 2.76 1.28
C ASP A 48 -24.43 4.07 2.07
N ASP A 49 -24.03 3.99 3.33
CA ASP A 49 -23.89 5.12 4.26
C ASP A 49 -22.47 5.68 4.37
N ILE A 50 -21.58 5.26 3.48
CA ILE A 50 -20.17 5.71 3.47
C ILE A 50 -20.06 7.17 3.01
N ALA A 51 -19.26 7.98 3.72
CA ALA A 51 -18.96 9.35 3.32
C ALA A 51 -18.00 9.38 2.12
N THR A 52 -18.26 10.28 1.15
CA THR A 52 -17.45 10.41 -0.06
C THR A 52 -16.73 11.75 -0.11
N PHE A 53 -15.48 11.75 -0.59
CA PHE A 53 -14.64 12.94 -0.67
C PHE A 53 -13.86 12.94 -1.99
N HIS A 54 -13.58 14.15 -2.51
CA HIS A 54 -12.76 14.36 -3.71
C HIS A 54 -11.39 14.94 -3.38
N ASP A 55 -11.21 15.40 -2.15
CA ASP A 55 -10.00 16.02 -1.64
C ASP A 55 -9.56 15.37 -0.34
N PHE A 56 -8.25 15.14 -0.19
CA PHE A 56 -7.69 14.48 0.96
C PHE A 56 -7.77 15.32 2.24
N ASP A 57 -7.62 16.64 2.14
CA ASP A 57 -7.58 17.49 3.33
C ASP A 57 -8.96 17.59 3.99
N THR A 58 -10.04 17.54 3.21
CA THR A 58 -11.41 17.39 3.73
C THR A 58 -11.69 15.96 4.21
N PHE A 59 -11.23 14.96 3.49
CA PHE A 59 -11.38 13.54 3.86
C PHE A 59 -10.77 13.22 5.23
N ILE A 60 -9.58 13.74 5.52
CA ILE A 60 -8.85 13.43 6.75
C ILE A 60 -9.46 14.10 8.00
N GLU A 61 -10.40 15.05 7.82
CA GLU A 61 -11.20 15.61 8.92
C GLU A 61 -12.37 14.70 9.34
N HIS A 62 -12.72 13.71 8.52
CA HIS A 62 -13.75 12.74 8.87
C HIS A 62 -13.28 11.84 10.02
N LYS A 63 -14.20 11.47 10.90
CA LYS A 63 -13.88 10.66 12.09
C LYS A 63 -13.57 9.22 11.72
N MET A 64 -12.30 8.84 11.82
CA MET A 64 -11.81 7.50 11.55
C MET A 64 -10.63 7.14 12.46
N ASP A 65 -10.37 5.85 12.65
CA ASP A 65 -9.25 5.34 13.45
C ASP A 65 -8.01 5.09 12.56
N ALA A 66 -8.22 4.68 11.32
CA ALA A 66 -7.15 4.35 10.36
C ALA A 66 -7.50 4.78 8.93
N VAL A 67 -6.47 4.94 8.10
CA VAL A 67 -6.59 5.20 6.66
C VAL A 67 -5.83 4.14 5.88
N VAL A 68 -6.46 3.60 4.82
CA VAL A 68 -5.81 2.85 3.76
C VAL A 68 -5.35 3.84 2.69
N LEU A 69 -4.05 3.92 2.45
CA LEU A 69 -3.46 4.68 1.35
C LEU A 69 -3.27 3.74 0.17
N ALA A 70 -4.07 3.89 -0.87
CA ALA A 70 -4.05 3.09 -2.09
C ALA A 70 -4.19 3.95 -3.36
N ASN A 71 -3.75 5.20 -3.25
CA ASN A 71 -3.63 6.17 -4.33
C ASN A 71 -2.35 5.95 -5.16
N TYR A 72 -1.82 6.97 -5.80
CA TYR A 72 -0.59 6.86 -6.58
C TYR A 72 0.64 6.67 -5.69
N PHE A 73 1.52 5.76 -6.08
CA PHE A 73 2.69 5.30 -5.31
C PHE A 73 3.60 6.43 -4.78
N HIS A 74 3.83 7.45 -5.61
CA HIS A 74 4.71 8.57 -5.27
C HIS A 74 4.10 9.58 -4.29
N GLU A 75 2.83 9.40 -3.95
CA GLU A 75 2.10 10.32 -3.05
C GLU A 75 1.87 9.73 -1.65
N HIS A 76 2.26 8.47 -1.40
CA HIS A 76 1.96 7.80 -0.13
C HIS A 76 2.59 8.49 1.07
N ALA A 77 3.88 8.85 1.00
CA ALA A 77 4.59 9.43 2.14
C ALA A 77 3.99 10.77 2.62
N PRO A 78 3.71 11.75 1.74
CA PRO A 78 3.05 13.00 2.16
C PRO A 78 1.71 12.79 2.87
N TYR A 79 0.89 11.87 2.38
CA TYR A 79 -0.41 11.59 2.99
C TYR A 79 -0.29 10.84 4.31
N ALA A 80 0.63 9.87 4.42
CA ALA A 80 0.92 9.19 5.67
C ALA A 80 1.38 10.18 6.76
N ILE A 81 2.25 11.13 6.42
CA ILE A 81 2.71 12.18 7.35
C ILE A 81 1.55 13.04 7.83
N LYS A 82 0.60 13.39 6.95
CA LYS A 82 -0.62 14.12 7.35
C LYS A 82 -1.47 13.29 8.32
N CYS A 83 -1.63 11.98 8.08
CA CYS A 83 -2.32 11.06 8.99
C CYS A 83 -1.68 11.02 10.38
N PHE A 84 -0.36 10.89 10.46
CA PHE A 84 0.37 10.86 11.73
C PHE A 84 0.17 12.12 12.56
N LYS A 85 0.16 13.30 11.93
CA LYS A 85 -0.11 14.58 12.62
C LYS A 85 -1.48 14.63 13.26
N LYS A 86 -2.43 13.83 12.79
CA LYS A 86 -3.79 13.72 13.35
C LYS A 86 -3.98 12.50 14.26
N GLY A 87 -2.94 11.71 14.50
CA GLY A 87 -3.03 10.48 15.29
C GLY A 87 -3.79 9.34 14.60
N ILE A 88 -3.95 9.40 13.27
CA ILE A 88 -4.63 8.39 12.47
C ILE A 88 -3.62 7.31 12.08
N HIS A 89 -3.98 6.04 12.28
CA HIS A 89 -3.18 4.89 11.87
C HIS A 89 -3.17 4.76 10.33
N VAL A 90 -2.10 4.19 9.79
CA VAL A 90 -1.91 4.08 8.33
C VAL A 90 -1.65 2.64 7.90
N PHE A 91 -2.47 2.15 6.98
CA PHE A 91 -2.21 0.96 6.18
C PHE A 91 -1.88 1.41 4.76
N CYS A 92 -0.61 1.33 4.37
CA CYS A 92 -0.11 1.91 3.14
C CYS A 92 0.17 0.83 2.10
N GLU A 93 -0.45 0.92 0.92
CA GLU A 93 -0.04 0.12 -0.23
C GLU A 93 1.40 0.42 -0.64
N CYS A 94 1.98 -0.47 -1.41
CA CYS A 94 3.31 -0.30 -1.99
C CYS A 94 3.30 0.85 -3.01
N ILE A 95 4.28 1.67 -2.95
CA ILE A 95 5.50 1.77 -2.14
C ILE A 95 5.33 2.83 -1.03
N SER A 96 6.15 2.76 0.02
CA SER A 96 6.05 3.71 1.15
C SER A 96 6.40 5.16 0.77
N ASN A 97 7.31 5.35 -0.17
CA ASN A 97 7.88 6.65 -0.55
C ASN A 97 8.50 6.60 -1.94
N GLY A 98 8.48 7.69 -2.67
CA GLY A 98 9.07 7.83 -4.01
C GLY A 98 10.56 8.17 -3.99
N THR A 99 11.03 8.86 -2.94
CA THR A 99 12.43 9.30 -2.80
C THR A 99 12.99 8.96 -1.41
N MET A 100 14.31 8.90 -1.30
CA MET A 100 14.98 8.70 0.00
C MET A 100 14.67 9.84 0.99
N ALA A 101 14.57 11.08 0.52
CA ALA A 101 14.21 12.22 1.35
C ALA A 101 12.82 12.05 1.98
N GLU A 102 11.81 11.68 1.17
CA GLU A 102 10.47 11.37 1.66
C GLU A 102 10.48 10.22 2.67
N GLY A 103 11.28 9.17 2.44
CA GLY A 103 11.43 8.07 3.39
C GLY A 103 11.96 8.53 4.75
N VAL A 104 12.96 9.41 4.75
CA VAL A 104 13.50 10.01 5.99
C VAL A 104 12.44 10.85 6.70
N GLU A 105 11.70 11.69 5.96
CA GLU A 105 10.62 12.51 6.53
C GLU A 105 9.49 11.64 7.09
N LEU A 106 9.10 10.57 6.39
CA LEU A 106 8.09 9.62 6.82
C LEU A 106 8.48 8.99 8.17
N ILE A 107 9.70 8.47 8.30
CA ILE A 107 10.19 7.86 9.54
C ILE A 107 10.22 8.87 10.67
N ARG A 108 10.76 10.08 10.44
CA ARG A 108 10.81 11.13 11.47
C ARG A 108 9.42 11.57 11.93
N ALA A 109 8.44 11.59 11.03
CA ALA A 109 7.07 11.90 11.38
C ALA A 109 6.41 10.77 12.17
N TYR A 110 6.66 9.51 11.75
CA TYR A 110 6.19 8.33 12.46
C TYR A 110 6.72 8.25 13.88
N GLU A 111 8.03 8.42 14.09
CA GLU A 111 8.67 8.38 15.43
C GLU A 111 8.11 9.43 16.41
N LYS A 112 7.54 10.52 15.89
CA LYS A 112 6.92 11.59 16.72
C LYS A 112 5.42 11.35 16.96
N SER A 113 4.85 10.32 16.37
CA SER A 113 3.43 10.00 16.47
C SER A 113 3.17 8.81 17.39
N SER A 114 1.92 8.67 17.82
CA SER A 114 1.42 7.45 18.48
C SER A 114 0.72 6.50 17.49
N SER A 115 0.77 6.83 16.20
CA SER A 115 0.10 6.06 15.16
C SER A 115 0.84 4.77 14.85
N ILE A 116 0.11 3.78 14.36
CA ILE A 116 0.69 2.57 13.77
C ILE A 116 0.80 2.79 12.26
N TYR A 117 1.95 2.45 11.70
CA TYR A 117 2.16 2.40 10.26
C TYR A 117 2.41 0.96 9.83
N MET A 118 1.68 0.50 8.83
CA MET A 118 1.85 -0.81 8.23
C MET A 118 2.00 -0.66 6.71
N LEU A 119 3.17 -1.04 6.17
CA LEU A 119 3.35 -1.23 4.75
C LEU A 119 2.69 -2.54 4.33
N ALA A 120 1.73 -2.44 3.43
CA ALA A 120 0.92 -3.57 2.97
C ALA A 120 1.60 -4.39 1.87
N GLU A 121 2.89 -4.70 2.06
CA GLU A 121 3.60 -5.59 1.16
C GLU A 121 3.05 -7.01 1.30
N ASN A 122 2.35 -7.47 0.28
CA ASN A 122 1.58 -8.72 0.31
C ASN A 122 2.41 -9.97 -0.03
N TYR A 123 3.51 -9.83 -0.76
CA TYR A 123 4.28 -10.98 -1.26
C TYR A 123 4.83 -11.89 -0.16
N PRO A 124 5.41 -11.37 0.95
CA PRO A 124 5.85 -12.24 2.05
C PRO A 124 4.72 -13.06 2.66
N GLN A 125 3.47 -12.57 2.58
CA GLN A 125 2.29 -13.20 3.16
C GLN A 125 1.65 -14.26 2.25
N MET A 126 2.07 -14.37 1.00
CA MET A 126 1.59 -15.41 0.10
C MET A 126 1.98 -16.80 0.63
N ILE A 127 1.08 -17.77 0.43
CA ILE A 127 1.21 -19.10 1.03
C ILE A 127 2.55 -19.77 0.71
N PHE A 128 3.02 -19.67 -0.52
CA PHE A 128 4.30 -20.26 -0.95
C PHE A 128 5.51 -19.59 -0.29
N ASN A 129 5.49 -18.27 -0.07
CA ASN A 129 6.56 -17.57 0.64
C ASN A 129 6.55 -17.87 2.14
N ARG A 130 5.36 -18.06 2.73
CA ARG A 130 5.22 -18.51 4.12
C ARG A 130 5.75 -19.92 4.31
N GLU A 131 5.51 -20.82 3.37
CA GLU A 131 6.06 -22.18 3.40
C GLU A 131 7.60 -22.15 3.21
N MET A 132 8.11 -21.34 2.28
CA MET A 132 9.55 -21.13 2.11
C MET A 132 10.21 -20.65 3.40
N LYS A 133 9.58 -19.69 4.10
CA LYS A 133 10.08 -19.25 5.42
C LYS A 133 10.15 -20.40 6.43
N LYS A 134 9.14 -21.24 6.51
CA LYS A 134 9.16 -22.40 7.43
C LYS A 134 10.33 -23.35 7.12
N VAL A 135 10.62 -23.58 5.83
CA VAL A 135 11.78 -24.42 5.43
C VAL A 135 13.10 -23.78 5.84
N CYS A 136 13.23 -22.46 5.65
CA CYS A 136 14.44 -21.73 6.09
C CYS A 136 14.59 -21.77 7.62
N ASP A 137 13.52 -21.46 8.36
CA ASP A 137 13.53 -21.43 9.83
C ASP A 137 13.78 -22.84 10.43
N GLY A 138 13.30 -23.88 9.75
CA GLY A 138 13.52 -25.28 10.13
C GLY A 138 14.96 -25.77 9.96
N GLY A 139 15.83 -24.96 9.36
CA GLY A 139 17.25 -25.27 9.19
C GLY A 139 17.57 -26.34 8.15
N THR A 140 16.57 -26.83 7.41
CA THR A 140 16.75 -27.89 6.40
C THR A 140 17.75 -27.50 5.30
N LEU A 141 17.82 -26.21 4.95
CA LEU A 141 18.75 -25.69 3.96
C LEU A 141 20.12 -25.31 4.54
N GLY A 142 20.29 -25.41 5.85
CA GLY A 142 21.49 -24.93 6.53
C GLY A 142 21.64 -23.40 6.42
N LYS A 143 22.88 -22.94 6.33
CA LYS A 143 23.15 -21.51 6.18
C LYS A 143 22.86 -21.06 4.75
N ILE A 144 21.93 -20.13 4.57
CA ILE A 144 21.64 -19.53 3.28
C ILE A 144 22.81 -18.64 2.86
N VAL A 145 23.40 -18.92 1.71
CA VAL A 145 24.57 -18.20 1.16
C VAL A 145 24.22 -17.41 -0.11
N TYR A 146 23.13 -17.74 -0.76
CA TYR A 146 22.61 -17.07 -1.95
C TYR A 146 21.09 -17.15 -1.97
N ALA A 147 20.44 -16.08 -2.42
CA ALA A 147 19.02 -16.05 -2.68
C ALA A 147 18.74 -15.11 -3.86
N GLU A 148 17.77 -15.46 -4.69
CA GLU A 148 17.34 -14.70 -5.85
C GLU A 148 15.83 -14.55 -5.86
N GLY A 149 15.33 -13.37 -6.24
CA GLY A 149 13.93 -13.08 -6.35
C GLY A 149 13.63 -12.23 -7.58
N GLU A 150 12.61 -12.63 -8.32
CA GLU A 150 12.15 -11.91 -9.50
C GLU A 150 10.71 -11.43 -9.30
N TYR A 151 10.39 -10.29 -9.90
CA TYR A 151 9.03 -9.82 -10.04
C TYR A 151 8.79 -9.30 -11.46
N ASN A 152 8.23 -10.14 -12.29
CA ASN A 152 7.92 -9.84 -13.69
C ASN A 152 6.47 -9.36 -13.82
N HIS A 153 6.27 -8.05 -13.79
CA HIS A 153 4.93 -7.47 -13.95
C HIS A 153 4.65 -7.18 -15.43
N PRO A 154 3.70 -7.87 -16.06
CA PRO A 154 3.35 -7.58 -17.45
C PRO A 154 2.73 -6.19 -17.53
N VAL A 155 3.26 -5.38 -18.45
CA VAL A 155 2.71 -4.04 -18.76
C VAL A 155 2.25 -4.06 -20.21
N PRO A 156 0.94 -3.98 -20.49
CA PRO A 156 0.43 -4.00 -21.86
C PRO A 156 0.95 -2.76 -22.62
N ARG A 157 1.35 -3.00 -23.86
CA ARG A 157 1.82 -1.93 -24.76
C ARG A 157 0.71 -0.94 -25.12
N GLU A 158 -0.49 -1.46 -25.30
CA GLU A 158 -1.65 -0.67 -25.68
C GLU A 158 -2.74 -0.87 -24.62
N SER A 159 -3.18 0.19 -24.02
CA SER A 159 -4.35 0.21 -23.18
C SER A 159 -5.06 1.53 -23.42
N VAL A 160 -6.29 1.46 -23.89
CA VAL A 160 -7.22 2.58 -23.95
C VAL A 160 -7.73 2.97 -22.56
N ASP A 161 -7.51 2.11 -21.59
CA ASP A 161 -7.88 2.36 -20.20
C ASP A 161 -6.72 3.03 -19.46
N PHE A 162 -6.87 4.33 -19.21
CA PHE A 162 -5.92 5.16 -18.44
C PHE A 162 -5.61 4.59 -17.04
N ASN A 163 -6.45 3.70 -16.55
CA ASN A 163 -6.32 3.05 -15.24
C ASN A 163 -5.49 1.79 -15.28
N LYS A 164 -5.27 1.23 -16.46
CA LYS A 164 -4.39 0.09 -16.63
C LYS A 164 -2.97 0.56 -16.90
N THR A 165 -2.06 -0.16 -16.38
CA THR A 165 -0.62 -0.01 -16.26
C THR A 165 0.14 0.31 -17.56
N CYS A 166 -0.44 1.08 -18.49
CA CYS A 166 0.21 1.44 -19.74
C CYS A 166 1.27 2.54 -19.50
N ILE A 167 2.54 2.18 -19.65
CA ILE A 167 3.69 3.10 -19.49
C ILE A 167 3.93 4.00 -20.71
N TYR A 168 3.15 3.83 -21.77
CA TYR A 168 3.35 4.56 -23.04
C TYR A 168 2.70 5.94 -23.04
N PHE A 169 1.84 6.26 -22.08
CA PHE A 169 1.35 7.62 -21.92
C PHE A 169 2.42 8.46 -21.23
N GLU A 170 2.89 9.50 -21.89
CA GLU A 170 3.96 10.38 -21.41
C GLU A 170 3.73 10.92 -20.00
N LYS A 171 2.47 11.15 -19.62
CA LYS A 171 2.07 11.67 -18.30
C LYS A 171 1.56 10.57 -17.34
N HIS A 172 1.79 9.30 -17.65
CA HIS A 172 1.36 8.24 -16.74
C HIS A 172 2.20 8.27 -15.46
N TRP A 173 1.57 8.18 -14.30
CA TRP A 173 2.22 8.28 -12.98
C TRP A 173 3.40 7.32 -12.78
N ARG A 174 3.37 6.13 -13.39
CA ARG A 174 4.47 5.16 -13.35
C ARG A 174 5.74 5.64 -14.05
N ASN A 175 5.64 6.64 -14.91
CA ASN A 175 6.81 7.21 -15.58
C ASN A 175 7.61 8.17 -14.71
N PHE A 176 7.06 8.61 -13.58
CA PHE A 176 7.75 9.45 -12.59
C PHE A 176 8.61 8.64 -11.62
N LEU A 177 8.44 7.31 -11.59
CA LEU A 177 9.16 6.43 -10.68
C LEU A 177 10.25 5.64 -11.43
N PRO A 178 11.37 5.32 -10.77
CA PRO A 178 12.35 4.39 -11.34
C PRO A 178 11.71 3.01 -11.56
N ARG A 179 12.16 2.27 -12.58
CA ARG A 179 11.60 0.95 -12.90
C ARG A 179 11.70 -0.07 -11.76
N SER A 180 12.59 0.17 -10.81
CA SER A 180 12.77 -0.63 -9.60
C SER A 180 11.74 -0.36 -8.49
N TYR A 181 10.69 0.44 -8.71
CA TYR A 181 9.71 0.74 -7.67
C TYR A 181 8.98 -0.50 -7.10
N TYR A 182 8.89 -1.59 -7.85
CA TYR A 182 8.36 -2.87 -7.37
C TYR A 182 9.39 -3.81 -6.75
N ILE A 183 10.59 -3.34 -6.44
CA ILE A 183 11.63 -4.19 -5.82
C ILE A 183 11.15 -4.83 -4.51
N THR A 184 10.19 -4.22 -3.83
CA THR A 184 9.58 -4.79 -2.62
C THR A 184 9.00 -6.18 -2.86
N HIS A 185 8.37 -6.43 -4.02
CA HIS A 185 7.76 -7.72 -4.32
C HIS A 185 8.77 -8.85 -4.57
N SER A 186 9.99 -8.54 -4.99
CA SER A 186 11.08 -9.52 -5.14
C SER A 186 11.98 -9.60 -3.91
N LEU A 187 12.28 -8.47 -3.27
CA LEU A 187 13.21 -8.41 -2.15
C LEU A 187 12.57 -8.80 -0.82
N ALA A 188 11.31 -8.38 -0.56
CA ALA A 188 10.68 -8.62 0.73
C ALA A 188 10.49 -10.11 1.05
N PRO A 189 10.10 -11.00 0.11
CA PRO A 189 10.10 -12.45 0.36
C PRO A 189 11.46 -13.02 0.75
N LEU A 190 12.53 -12.53 0.14
CA LEU A 190 13.88 -12.97 0.46
C LEU A 190 14.29 -12.53 1.87
N MET A 191 14.07 -11.26 2.20
CA MET A 191 14.33 -10.73 3.56
C MET A 191 13.51 -11.48 4.61
N TRP A 192 12.22 -11.71 4.32
CA TRP A 192 11.31 -12.42 5.19
C TRP A 192 11.76 -13.87 5.45
N SER A 193 12.12 -14.59 4.39
CA SER A 193 12.46 -16.00 4.48
C SER A 193 13.83 -16.24 5.10
N THR A 194 14.81 -15.38 4.81
CA THR A 194 16.19 -15.57 5.26
C THR A 194 16.53 -14.82 6.56
N GLY A 195 15.70 -13.84 6.96
CA GLY A 195 16.02 -12.90 8.05
C GLY A 195 17.14 -11.92 7.72
N ALA A 196 17.65 -11.92 6.48
CA ALA A 196 18.74 -11.04 6.06
C ALA A 196 18.22 -9.64 5.69
N THR A 197 19.08 -8.62 5.86
CA THR A 197 18.81 -7.25 5.43
C THR A 197 19.91 -6.78 4.49
N PRO A 198 19.59 -5.99 3.43
CA PRO A 198 20.61 -5.44 2.54
C PRO A 198 21.59 -4.55 3.30
N LYS A 199 22.88 -4.69 3.02
CA LYS A 199 23.93 -3.81 3.55
C LYS A 199 24.47 -2.84 2.51
N ARG A 200 24.41 -3.24 1.24
CA ARG A 200 24.83 -2.42 0.09
C ARG A 200 23.86 -2.70 -1.06
N VAL A 201 23.59 -1.68 -1.84
CA VAL A 201 22.77 -1.71 -3.06
C VAL A 201 23.59 -1.07 -4.18
#